data_9f30f27fccfbb36872bf2faeb8271698
#
_entry.id   9f30f27fccfbb36872bf2faeb8271698
#
_cell.length_a   1.000
_cell.length_b   1.000
_cell.length_c   1.000
_cell.angle_alpha   90.00
_cell.angle_beta   90.00
_cell.angle_gamma   90.00
#
_symmetry.space_group_name_H-M   'P 1'
#
loop_
_entity.id
_entity.type
_entity.pdbx_description
1 polymer ?
#
loop_
_entity_poly.entity_id
_entity_poly.type
_entity_poly.pdbx_seq_one_letter_code
_entity_poly.pdbx_strand_id
1 'polypeptide(L)'
;SLKHWRLGEFRFLTGDDKSSWFSMMRLGYDTFYVPDATIRTVEHPPDPSFIRSARQLMFRWYGNSLRQNSRATKLGPRRLGWFTWYVLYDQRISMWTSILGLTAAIVASIKYSGIVLVAYLLWIGLTRLVLTLLLITTGHSVGPAYPCILYFNQIFGSLVKIYVFFRLDRQSWTRQKTRFSANNASFQQRMNRWSSRVMTISAGSVFLAVVMKLV
;
A
#
# COMPACT_ATOMS: atom_id res chain seq x y z
N SER A 1 -9.36 22.02 5.73
CA SER A 1 -10.06 20.74 5.61
C SER A 1 -9.58 19.99 4.38
N LEU A 2 -9.48 18.68 4.48
CA LEU A 2 -9.12 17.80 3.38
C LEU A 2 -10.38 17.13 2.86
N LYS A 3 -10.56 17.15 1.52
CA LYS A 3 -11.66 16.45 0.85
C LYS A 3 -11.14 15.17 0.20
N HIS A 4 -11.81 14.08 0.46
CA HIS A 4 -11.59 12.83 -0.23
C HIS A 4 -12.93 12.32 -0.78
N TRP A 5 -12.97 11.86 -2.03
CA TRP A 5 -14.20 11.48 -2.72
C TRP A 5 -15.03 10.40 -2.00
N ARG A 6 -14.37 9.56 -1.18
CA ARG A 6 -15.01 8.49 -0.38
C ARG A 6 -15.23 8.85 1.09
N LEU A 7 -14.50 9.83 1.63
CA LEU A 7 -14.52 10.15 3.05
C LEU A 7 -15.21 11.49 3.34
N GLY A 8 -15.46 12.31 2.31
CA GLY A 8 -15.93 13.68 2.49
C GLY A 8 -14.82 14.59 3.05
N GLU A 9 -15.21 15.60 3.79
CA GLU A 9 -14.29 16.48 4.51
C GLU A 9 -13.80 15.84 5.80
N PHE A 10 -12.50 15.98 6.05
CA PHE A 10 -11.92 15.58 7.31
C PHE A 10 -10.83 16.56 7.75
N ARG A 11 -10.73 16.79 9.06
CA ARG A 11 -9.77 17.73 9.65
C ARG A 11 -8.48 17.07 10.09
N PHE A 12 -8.37 15.78 9.94
CA PHE A 12 -7.33 14.99 10.54
C PHE A 12 -6.30 14.57 9.52
N LEU A 13 -5.04 14.84 9.79
CA LEU A 13 -3.87 14.46 9.00
C LEU A 13 -3.03 13.46 9.75
N THR A 14 -2.89 12.27 9.19
CA THR A 14 -1.79 11.37 9.52
C THR A 14 -0.73 11.49 8.43
N GLY A 15 0.55 11.62 8.80
CA GLY A 15 1.65 11.68 7.87
C GLY A 15 1.95 13.10 7.39
N ASP A 16 2.55 13.85 8.29
CA ASP A 16 2.94 15.25 8.09
C ASP A 16 3.99 15.39 6.99
N ASP A 17 4.91 14.41 6.90
CA ASP A 17 5.95 14.26 5.90
C ASP A 17 5.39 14.29 4.46
N LYS A 18 4.45 13.40 4.16
CA LYS A 18 3.82 13.36 2.83
C LYS A 18 2.92 14.55 2.54
N SER A 19 2.29 15.10 3.56
CA SER A 19 1.50 16.33 3.41
C SER A 19 2.37 17.54 3.12
N SER A 20 3.50 17.66 3.80
CA SER A 20 4.49 18.71 3.59
C SER A 20 5.09 18.61 2.19
N TRP A 21 5.51 17.40 1.79
CA TRP A 21 5.99 17.14 0.43
C TRP A 21 4.95 17.54 -0.63
N PHE A 22 3.70 17.14 -0.49
CA PHE A 22 2.63 17.51 -1.42
C PHE A 22 2.45 19.04 -1.48
N SER A 23 2.50 19.72 -0.34
CA SER A 23 2.35 21.18 -0.27
C SER A 23 3.50 21.89 -0.99
N MET A 24 4.74 21.44 -0.78
CA MET A 24 5.91 21.95 -1.48
C MET A 24 5.78 21.76 -3.00
N MET A 25 5.45 20.56 -3.43
CA MET A 25 5.26 20.28 -4.87
C MET A 25 4.15 21.13 -5.47
N ARG A 26 3.04 21.35 -4.75
CA ARG A 26 1.94 22.21 -5.21
C ARG A 26 2.35 23.67 -5.35
N LEU A 27 3.17 24.17 -4.42
CA LEU A 27 3.63 25.56 -4.40
C LEU A 27 4.77 25.85 -5.38
N GLY A 28 5.35 24.85 -5.98
CA GLY A 28 6.39 25.06 -6.96
C GLY A 28 7.81 24.75 -6.50
N TYR A 29 7.97 24.26 -5.29
CA TYR A 29 9.28 23.87 -4.79
C TYR A 29 9.70 22.52 -5.30
N ASP A 30 10.99 22.36 -5.55
CA ASP A 30 11.60 21.06 -5.84
C ASP A 30 12.08 20.41 -4.55
N THR A 31 12.17 19.09 -4.58
CA THR A 31 12.69 18.31 -3.45
C THR A 31 14.01 17.66 -3.84
N PHE A 32 14.99 17.77 -2.97
CA PHE A 32 16.31 17.18 -3.17
C PHE A 32 16.53 16.04 -2.20
N TYR A 33 17.09 14.94 -2.69
CA TYR A 33 17.55 13.85 -1.83
C TYR A 33 19.01 14.14 -1.44
N VAL A 34 19.27 14.23 -0.13
CA VAL A 34 20.61 14.41 0.43
C VAL A 34 21.04 13.10 1.08
N PRO A 35 21.96 12.33 0.45
CA PRO A 35 22.34 11.00 0.93
C PRO A 35 22.95 11.00 2.34
N ASP A 36 23.68 12.07 2.67
CA ASP A 36 24.39 12.19 3.95
C ASP A 36 23.51 12.68 5.10
N ALA A 37 22.30 13.17 4.81
CA ALA A 37 21.33 13.59 5.82
C ALA A 37 20.50 12.40 6.30
N THR A 38 21.04 11.61 7.20
CA THR A 38 20.37 10.42 7.75
C THR A 38 19.73 10.70 9.10
N ILE A 39 18.47 10.29 9.25
CA ILE A 39 17.75 10.29 10.53
C ILE A 39 17.53 8.85 10.98
N ARG A 40 18.04 8.50 12.14
CA ARG A 40 17.82 7.19 12.74
C ARG A 40 16.54 7.23 13.58
N THR A 41 15.50 6.58 13.11
CA THR A 41 14.23 6.45 13.83
C THR A 41 14.07 5.05 14.37
N VAL A 42 13.64 4.94 15.64
CA VAL A 42 13.24 3.66 16.24
C VAL A 42 11.73 3.66 16.39
N GLU A 43 11.05 2.81 15.64
CA GLU A 43 9.62 2.58 15.84
C GLU A 43 9.38 1.36 16.71
N HIS A 44 8.72 1.58 17.85
CA HIS A 44 8.26 0.48 18.68
C HIS A 44 7.02 -0.18 18.09
N PRO A 45 6.99 -1.53 18.02
CA PRO A 45 5.81 -2.25 17.57
C PRO A 45 4.58 -1.85 18.42
N PRO A 46 3.44 -1.53 17.82
CA PRO A 46 2.24 -1.15 18.57
C PRO A 46 1.53 -2.31 19.27
N ASP A 47 1.92 -3.55 18.98
CA ASP A 47 1.34 -4.78 19.52
C ASP A 47 2.44 -5.84 19.64
N PRO A 48 2.44 -6.68 20.68
CA PRO A 48 3.42 -7.76 20.84
C PRO A 48 3.36 -8.80 19.71
N SER A 49 2.19 -9.00 19.10
CA SER A 49 2.02 -9.89 17.97
C SER A 49 2.55 -9.26 16.68
N PHE A 50 3.52 -9.94 16.03
CA PHE A 50 4.08 -9.49 14.76
C PHE A 50 3.01 -9.18 13.70
N ILE A 51 2.06 -10.08 13.50
CA ILE A 51 1.00 -9.92 12.48
C ILE A 51 0.08 -8.73 12.81
N ARG A 52 -0.32 -8.57 14.08
CA ARG A 52 -1.16 -7.44 14.48
C ARG A 52 -0.41 -6.12 14.36
N SER A 53 0.82 -6.09 14.80
CA SER A 53 1.70 -4.93 14.68
C SER A 53 1.92 -4.54 13.22
N ALA A 54 2.32 -5.48 12.37
CA ALA A 54 2.51 -5.25 10.95
C ALA A 54 1.24 -4.73 10.28
N ARG A 55 0.08 -5.34 10.57
CA ARG A 55 -1.21 -4.88 10.05
C ARG A 55 -1.53 -3.44 10.46
N GLN A 56 -1.31 -3.09 11.75
CA GLN A 56 -1.60 -1.74 12.25
C GLN A 56 -0.69 -0.69 11.61
N LEU A 57 0.61 -0.97 11.53
CA LEU A 57 1.59 -0.07 10.91
C LEU A 57 1.32 0.10 9.41
N MET A 58 1.14 -0.99 8.69
CA MET A 58 0.86 -0.96 7.25
C MET A 58 -0.47 -0.26 6.95
N PHE A 59 -1.49 -0.50 7.77
CA PHE A 59 -2.79 0.17 7.64
C PHE A 59 -2.63 1.70 7.76
N ARG A 60 -1.87 2.17 8.75
CA ARG A 60 -1.58 3.58 8.94
C ARG A 60 -0.80 4.18 7.76
N TRP A 61 0.30 3.53 7.38
CA TRP A 61 1.19 4.06 6.34
C TRP A 61 0.55 4.02 4.96
N TYR A 62 -0.05 2.90 4.58
CA TYR A 62 -0.67 2.77 3.26
C TYR A 62 -1.91 3.64 3.11
N GLY A 63 -2.71 3.78 4.14
CA GLY A 63 -3.84 4.67 4.06
C GLY A 63 -3.45 6.12 3.90
N ASN A 64 -2.40 6.56 4.60
CA ASN A 64 -1.82 7.88 4.37
C ASN A 64 -1.30 8.03 2.93
N SER A 65 -0.51 7.05 2.47
CA SER A 65 0.01 7.04 1.10
C SER A 65 -1.12 7.10 0.06
N LEU A 66 -2.15 6.29 0.18
CA LEU A 66 -3.27 6.27 -0.77
C LEU A 66 -4.02 7.60 -0.84
N ARG A 67 -4.20 8.28 0.30
CA ARG A 67 -4.82 9.61 0.33
C ARG A 67 -3.96 10.66 -0.34
N GLN A 68 -2.68 10.75 0.05
CA GLN A 68 -1.78 11.78 -0.46
C GLN A 68 -1.41 11.54 -1.92
N ASN A 69 -1.15 10.30 -2.32
CA ASN A 69 -0.89 9.97 -3.71
C ASN A 69 -2.08 10.33 -4.62
N SER A 70 -3.33 10.19 -4.11
CA SER A 70 -4.52 10.62 -4.86
C SER A 70 -4.55 12.13 -5.13
N ARG A 71 -4.00 12.93 -4.23
CA ARG A 71 -3.88 14.38 -4.41
C ARG A 71 -2.70 14.73 -5.31
N ALA A 72 -1.57 14.07 -5.10
CA ALA A 72 -0.35 14.31 -5.85
C ALA A 72 -0.50 13.96 -7.34
N THR A 73 -1.08 12.82 -7.68
CA THR A 73 -1.29 12.43 -9.07
C THR A 73 -2.11 13.43 -9.89
N LYS A 74 -2.99 14.22 -9.24
CA LYS A 74 -3.76 15.29 -9.89
C LYS A 74 -2.91 16.49 -10.32
N LEU A 75 -1.72 16.64 -9.76
CA LEU A 75 -0.79 17.70 -10.20
C LEU A 75 -0.21 17.42 -11.61
N GLY A 76 -0.28 16.18 -12.05
CA GLY A 76 0.16 15.73 -13.36
C GLY A 76 1.67 15.58 -13.52
N PRO A 77 2.11 14.97 -14.64
CA PRO A 77 3.53 14.71 -14.88
C PRO A 77 4.35 15.98 -15.15
N ARG A 78 3.72 17.04 -15.66
CA ARG A 78 4.42 18.32 -15.88
C ARG A 78 4.93 18.94 -14.58
N ARG A 79 4.18 18.76 -13.46
CA ARG A 79 4.52 19.33 -12.17
C ARG A 79 5.42 18.41 -11.34
N LEU A 80 5.16 17.11 -11.37
CA LEU A 80 5.86 16.10 -10.55
C LEU A 80 7.12 15.53 -11.24
N GLY A 81 7.27 15.75 -12.54
CA GLY A 81 8.17 14.95 -13.36
C GLY A 81 7.55 13.59 -13.71
N TRP A 82 7.89 13.04 -14.88
CA TRP A 82 7.35 11.78 -15.38
C TRP A 82 7.65 10.59 -14.46
N PHE A 83 8.87 10.54 -13.92
CA PHE A 83 9.29 9.43 -13.05
C PHE A 83 8.48 9.40 -11.75
N THR A 84 8.39 10.52 -11.03
CA THR A 84 7.63 10.61 -9.78
C THR A 84 6.16 10.32 -10.01
N TRP A 85 5.58 10.85 -11.08
CA TRP A 85 4.19 10.60 -11.43
C TRP A 85 3.94 9.12 -11.74
N TYR A 86 4.82 8.48 -12.52
CA TYR A 86 4.79 7.03 -12.77
C TYR A 86 4.86 6.21 -11.46
N VAL A 87 5.80 6.53 -10.57
CA VAL A 87 5.95 5.83 -9.29
C VAL A 87 4.69 5.92 -8.43
N LEU A 88 4.01 7.06 -8.43
CA LEU A 88 2.75 7.23 -7.70
C LEU A 88 1.62 6.35 -8.26
N TYR A 89 1.58 6.16 -9.58
CA TYR A 89 0.65 5.23 -10.22
C TYR A 89 1.03 3.77 -9.97
N ASP A 90 2.31 3.43 -10.12
CA ASP A 90 2.81 2.09 -9.86
C ASP A 90 2.46 1.63 -8.43
N GLN A 91 2.63 2.47 -7.43
CA GLN A 91 2.24 2.17 -6.05
C GLN A 91 0.75 1.80 -5.88
N ARG A 92 -0.10 2.19 -6.81
CA ARG A 92 -1.53 1.85 -6.81
C ARG A 92 -1.83 0.56 -7.57
N ILE A 93 -1.05 0.28 -8.62
CA ILE A 93 -1.24 -0.87 -9.48
C ILE A 93 -0.52 -2.10 -8.91
N SER A 94 0.68 -1.92 -8.37
CA SER A 94 1.52 -3.00 -7.90
C SER A 94 0.90 -3.88 -6.80
N MET A 95 -0.01 -3.33 -6.00
CA MET A 95 -0.75 -4.13 -5.01
C MET A 95 -1.68 -5.16 -5.67
N TRP A 96 -2.26 -4.84 -6.83
CA TRP A 96 -3.13 -5.75 -7.58
C TRP A 96 -2.33 -6.78 -8.36
N THR A 97 -1.29 -6.34 -9.07
CA THR A 97 -0.46 -7.22 -9.90
C THR A 97 0.23 -8.31 -9.08
N SER A 98 0.65 -8.01 -7.84
CA SER A 98 1.25 -9.01 -6.95
C SER A 98 0.28 -10.13 -6.58
N ILE A 99 -0.98 -9.80 -6.29
CA ILE A 99 -2.00 -10.79 -5.96
C ILE A 99 -2.48 -11.53 -7.21
N LEU A 100 -2.71 -10.81 -8.30
CA LEU A 100 -3.12 -11.42 -9.57
C LEU A 100 -2.06 -12.40 -10.09
N GLY A 101 -0.78 -12.05 -10.01
CA GLY A 101 0.32 -12.93 -10.43
C GLY A 101 0.35 -14.25 -9.64
N LEU A 102 0.24 -14.18 -8.31
CA LEU A 102 0.18 -15.37 -7.47
C LEU A 102 -1.09 -16.20 -7.74
N THR A 103 -2.24 -15.55 -7.85
CA THR A 103 -3.51 -16.23 -8.15
C THR A 103 -3.46 -16.91 -9.51
N ALA A 104 -2.96 -16.22 -10.54
CA ALA A 104 -2.82 -16.78 -11.87
C ALA A 104 -1.87 -17.99 -11.89
N ALA A 105 -0.76 -17.94 -11.16
CA ALA A 105 0.17 -19.06 -11.04
C ALA A 105 -0.48 -20.28 -10.37
N ILE A 106 -1.27 -20.07 -9.31
CA ILE A 106 -1.99 -21.14 -8.63
C ILE A 106 -3.05 -21.77 -9.56
N VAL A 107 -3.89 -20.93 -10.20
CA VAL A 107 -4.95 -21.41 -11.10
C VAL A 107 -4.35 -22.16 -12.30
N ALA A 108 -3.32 -21.60 -12.93
CA ALA A 108 -2.63 -22.26 -14.04
C ALA A 108 -1.96 -23.58 -13.60
N SER A 109 -1.45 -23.64 -12.38
CA SER A 109 -0.90 -24.87 -11.82
C SER A 109 -1.95 -25.96 -11.65
N ILE A 110 -3.13 -25.63 -11.20
CA ILE A 110 -4.25 -26.57 -11.05
C ILE A 110 -4.75 -27.04 -12.42
N LYS A 111 -4.84 -26.12 -13.38
CA LYS A 111 -5.43 -26.38 -14.71
C LYS A 111 -4.49 -27.12 -15.66
N TYR A 112 -3.20 -26.83 -15.62
CA TYR A 112 -2.22 -27.34 -16.58
C TYR A 112 -1.19 -28.27 -15.94
N SER A 113 -0.37 -27.78 -15.01
CA SER A 113 0.67 -28.55 -14.33
C SER A 113 1.25 -27.81 -13.13
N GLY A 114 1.55 -28.52 -12.06
CA GLY A 114 2.24 -28.00 -10.87
C GLY A 114 3.57 -27.31 -11.16
N ILE A 115 4.22 -27.62 -12.31
CA ILE A 115 5.47 -27.01 -12.74
C ILE A 115 5.33 -25.48 -12.93
N VAL A 116 4.13 -25.00 -13.27
CA VAL A 116 3.87 -23.53 -13.43
C VAL A 116 4.08 -22.79 -12.11
N LEU A 117 3.60 -23.35 -11.01
CA LEU A 117 3.79 -22.76 -9.68
C LEU A 117 5.27 -22.82 -9.26
N VAL A 118 5.94 -23.92 -9.54
CA VAL A 118 7.37 -24.07 -9.27
C VAL A 118 8.17 -23.03 -10.06
N ALA A 119 7.92 -22.88 -11.36
CA ALA A 119 8.57 -21.88 -12.20
C ALA A 119 8.31 -20.45 -11.72
N TYR A 120 7.07 -20.16 -11.31
CA TYR A 120 6.72 -18.86 -10.71
C TYR A 120 7.49 -18.59 -9.41
N LEU A 121 7.56 -19.56 -8.51
CA LEU A 121 8.29 -19.43 -7.24
C LEU A 121 9.80 -19.27 -7.45
N LEU A 122 10.37 -20.01 -8.41
CA LEU A 122 11.78 -19.85 -8.79
C LEU A 122 12.05 -18.46 -9.34
N TRP A 123 11.21 -17.96 -10.23
CA TRP A 123 11.32 -16.59 -10.76
C TRP A 123 11.27 -15.52 -9.67
N ILE A 124 10.29 -15.64 -8.77
CA ILE A 124 10.18 -14.73 -7.62
C ILE A 124 11.40 -14.85 -6.71
N GLY A 125 11.82 -16.07 -6.38
CA GLY A 125 13.01 -16.32 -5.58
C GLY A 125 14.27 -15.68 -6.19
N LEU A 126 14.50 -15.88 -7.48
CA LEU A 126 15.61 -15.29 -8.21
C LEU A 126 15.60 -13.75 -8.16
N THR A 127 14.45 -13.14 -8.45
CA THR A 127 14.33 -11.66 -8.41
C THR A 127 14.56 -11.11 -7.01
N ARG A 128 14.12 -11.80 -5.96
CA ARG A 128 14.35 -11.38 -4.57
C ARG A 128 15.78 -11.62 -4.13
N LEU A 129 16.41 -12.67 -4.61
CA LEU A 129 17.83 -12.92 -4.38
C LEU A 129 18.70 -11.81 -5.00
N VAL A 130 18.43 -11.42 -6.25
CA VAL A 130 19.14 -10.31 -6.91
C VAL A 130 19.00 -9.01 -6.08
N LEU A 131 17.80 -8.67 -5.61
CA LEU A 131 17.60 -7.50 -4.75
C LEU A 131 18.37 -7.63 -3.43
N THR A 132 18.41 -8.82 -2.83
CA THR A 132 19.16 -9.08 -1.60
C THR A 132 20.65 -8.89 -1.80
N LEU A 133 21.19 -9.41 -2.91
CA LEU A 133 22.60 -9.24 -3.26
C LEU A 133 22.94 -7.76 -3.49
N LEU A 134 22.07 -7.02 -4.14
CA LEU A 134 22.24 -5.58 -4.34
C LEU A 134 22.29 -4.80 -3.02
N LEU A 135 21.47 -5.19 -2.04
CA LEU A 135 21.53 -4.61 -0.69
C LEU A 135 22.83 -4.94 0.03
N ILE A 136 23.34 -6.16 -0.12
CA ILE A 136 24.64 -6.56 0.46
C ILE A 136 25.77 -5.73 -0.15
N THR A 137 25.78 -5.54 -1.48
CA THR A 137 26.81 -4.74 -2.15
C THR A 137 26.78 -3.26 -1.77
N THR A 138 25.63 -2.76 -1.30
CA THR A 138 25.48 -1.39 -0.77
C THR A 138 25.74 -1.29 0.74
N GLY A 139 26.33 -2.32 1.35
CA GLY A 139 26.76 -2.29 2.75
C GLY A 139 25.69 -2.64 3.79
N HIS A 140 24.53 -3.14 3.36
CA HIS A 140 23.49 -3.58 4.29
C HIS A 140 23.75 -5.02 4.75
N SER A 141 23.69 -5.26 6.06
CA SER A 141 23.73 -6.62 6.60
C SER A 141 22.34 -7.25 6.54
N VAL A 142 22.17 -8.23 5.68
CA VAL A 142 20.91 -8.96 5.50
C VAL A 142 21.14 -10.47 5.67
N GLY A 143 20.21 -11.14 6.36
CA GLY A 143 20.28 -12.58 6.57
C GLY A 143 19.80 -13.40 5.36
N PRO A 144 20.11 -14.71 5.32
CA PRO A 144 19.75 -15.59 4.19
C PRO A 144 18.25 -15.76 3.98
N ALA A 145 17.43 -15.52 5.00
CA ALA A 145 15.97 -15.56 4.90
C ALA A 145 15.36 -14.31 4.25
N TYR A 146 16.17 -13.30 3.94
CA TYR A 146 15.68 -12.01 3.46
C TYR A 146 14.88 -12.08 2.14
N PRO A 147 15.24 -12.89 1.13
CA PRO A 147 14.42 -13.06 -0.06
C PRO A 147 13.00 -13.52 0.25
N CYS A 148 12.84 -14.47 1.18
CA CYS A 148 11.53 -14.96 1.61
C CYS A 148 10.75 -13.87 2.35
N ILE A 149 11.41 -13.11 3.22
CA ILE A 149 10.81 -11.99 3.95
C ILE A 149 10.34 -10.90 2.98
N LEU A 150 11.12 -10.58 1.95
CA LEU A 150 10.74 -9.62 0.91
C LEU A 150 9.46 -10.05 0.18
N TYR A 151 9.38 -11.31 -0.20
CA TYR A 151 8.18 -11.82 -0.88
C TYR A 151 6.95 -11.86 0.04
N PHE A 152 7.14 -12.34 1.27
CA PHE A 152 6.09 -12.30 2.29
C PHE A 152 5.56 -10.87 2.49
N ASN A 153 6.46 -9.91 2.67
CA ASN A 153 6.07 -8.50 2.84
C ASN A 153 5.35 -7.94 1.61
N GLN A 154 5.74 -8.35 0.41
CA GLN A 154 5.06 -7.94 -0.82
C GLN A 154 3.62 -8.44 -0.86
N ILE A 155 3.40 -9.72 -0.62
CA ILE A 155 2.04 -10.33 -0.66
C ILE A 155 1.20 -9.80 0.50
N PHE A 156 1.72 -9.87 1.73
CA PHE A 156 1.02 -9.37 2.92
C PHE A 156 0.71 -7.87 2.81
N GLY A 157 1.70 -7.08 2.38
CA GLY A 157 1.53 -5.65 2.13
C GLY A 157 0.49 -5.35 1.05
N SER A 158 0.44 -6.15 -0.01
CA SER A 158 -0.57 -6.00 -1.07
C SER A 158 -1.98 -6.28 -0.56
N LEU A 159 -2.18 -7.34 0.21
CA LEU A 159 -3.47 -7.66 0.84
C LEU A 159 -3.93 -6.52 1.77
N VAL A 160 -3.02 -6.02 2.62
CA VAL A 160 -3.33 -4.90 3.51
C VAL A 160 -3.64 -3.63 2.72
N LYS A 161 -2.88 -3.32 1.66
CA LYS A 161 -3.14 -2.16 0.79
C LYS A 161 -4.51 -2.23 0.12
N ILE A 162 -4.87 -3.39 -0.42
CA ILE A 162 -6.18 -3.63 -1.04
C ILE A 162 -7.29 -3.44 0.01
N TYR A 163 -7.14 -4.03 1.19
CA TYR A 163 -8.09 -3.82 2.27
C TYR A 163 -8.22 -2.34 2.66
N VAL A 164 -7.11 -1.64 2.84
CA VAL A 164 -7.09 -0.21 3.16
C VAL A 164 -7.72 0.62 2.05
N PHE A 165 -7.47 0.27 0.78
CA PHE A 165 -8.06 0.95 -0.37
C PHE A 165 -9.59 1.00 -0.30
N PHE A 166 -10.23 -0.09 0.15
CA PHE A 166 -11.69 -0.15 0.31
C PHE A 166 -12.18 0.37 1.67
N ARG A 167 -11.31 0.46 2.67
CA ARG A 167 -11.66 0.79 4.06
C ARG A 167 -10.88 1.97 4.62
N LEU A 168 -10.71 3.02 3.83
CA LEU A 168 -10.09 4.27 4.26
C LEU A 168 -10.79 4.96 5.43
N ASP A 169 -12.08 4.65 5.65
CA ASP A 169 -12.89 5.11 6.77
C ASP A 169 -12.40 4.62 8.15
N ARG A 170 -11.64 3.52 8.20
CA ARG A 170 -11.20 2.90 9.46
C ARG A 170 -9.84 3.37 9.95
N GLN A 171 -9.28 4.40 9.37
CA GLN A 171 -7.98 4.90 9.80
C GLN A 171 -8.04 5.63 11.13
N SER A 172 -7.09 5.33 12.02
CA SER A 172 -6.91 6.00 13.29
C SER A 172 -5.42 6.21 13.56
N TRP A 173 -5.11 7.25 14.32
CA TRP A 173 -3.76 7.46 14.83
C TRP A 173 -3.57 6.64 16.11
N THR A 174 -2.70 5.65 16.10
CA THR A 174 -2.56 4.69 17.20
C THR A 174 -1.98 5.31 18.48
N ARG A 175 -1.08 6.30 18.38
CA ARG A 175 -0.44 6.94 19.55
C ARG A 175 -1.35 7.92 20.29
N GLN A 176 -2.26 8.60 19.59
CA GLN A 176 -3.12 9.63 20.19
C GLN A 176 -4.52 9.13 20.48
N LYS A 177 -4.82 7.85 20.27
CA LYS A 177 -6.17 7.25 20.36
C LYS A 177 -7.26 8.06 19.65
N THR A 178 -6.86 9.00 18.79
CA THR A 178 -7.76 9.79 17.96
C THR A 178 -8.34 8.89 16.89
N ARG A 179 -9.58 8.49 17.10
CA ARG A 179 -10.37 7.82 16.07
C ARG A 179 -11.06 8.89 15.24
N PHE A 180 -11.34 8.56 14.00
CA PHE A 180 -12.30 9.32 13.22
C PHE A 180 -13.60 9.38 14.02
N SER A 181 -13.86 10.52 14.68
CA SER A 181 -15.05 10.68 15.51
C SER A 181 -16.25 10.74 14.59
N ALA A 182 -17.03 9.67 14.63
CA ALA A 182 -18.23 9.54 13.81
C ALA A 182 -19.50 10.09 14.51
N ASN A 183 -19.37 10.68 15.71
CA ASN A 183 -20.54 11.06 16.50
C ASN A 183 -21.44 12.12 15.84
N ASN A 184 -20.90 12.87 14.87
CA ASN A 184 -21.68 13.81 14.04
C ASN A 184 -21.44 13.59 12.56
N ALA A 185 -21.41 12.33 12.13
CA ALA A 185 -21.22 12.01 10.73
C ALA A 185 -22.39 12.56 9.90
N SER A 186 -22.11 13.51 9.01
CA SER A 186 -23.08 14.01 8.04
C SER A 186 -23.68 12.84 7.22
N PHE A 187 -24.85 13.03 6.65
CA PHE A 187 -25.47 12.06 5.75
C PHE A 187 -24.48 11.58 4.69
N GLN A 188 -23.70 12.51 4.13
CA GLN A 188 -22.67 12.20 3.12
C GLN A 188 -21.57 11.28 3.64
N GLN A 189 -21.14 11.41 4.90
CA GLN A 189 -20.17 10.50 5.51
C GLN A 189 -20.73 9.10 5.75
N ARG A 190 -22.02 8.98 6.07
CA ARG A 190 -22.72 7.69 6.17
C ARG A 190 -22.84 7.02 4.80
N MET A 191 -23.23 7.75 3.78
CA MET A 191 -23.25 7.28 2.38
C MET A 191 -21.88 6.80 1.92
N ASN A 192 -20.82 7.57 2.17
CA ASN A 192 -19.46 7.20 1.78
C ASN A 192 -18.97 5.92 2.50
N ARG A 193 -19.35 5.72 3.75
CA ARG A 193 -19.06 4.46 4.47
C ARG A 193 -19.83 3.29 3.90
N TRP A 194 -21.09 3.49 3.57
CA TRP A 194 -21.92 2.47 2.96
C TRP A 194 -21.40 2.10 1.56
N SER A 195 -21.14 3.08 0.71
CA SER A 195 -20.55 2.85 -0.63
C SER A 195 -19.20 2.10 -0.55
N SER A 196 -18.35 2.41 0.44
CA SER A 196 -17.10 1.68 0.65
C SER A 196 -17.33 0.20 0.99
N ARG A 197 -18.37 -0.11 1.77
CA ARG A 197 -18.73 -1.51 2.08
C ARG A 197 -19.25 -2.24 0.84
N VAL A 198 -20.16 -1.61 0.12
CA VAL A 198 -20.71 -2.16 -1.14
C VAL A 198 -19.59 -2.43 -2.12
N MET A 199 -18.69 -1.48 -2.36
CA MET A 199 -17.54 -1.67 -3.24
C MET A 199 -16.65 -2.85 -2.80
N THR A 200 -16.40 -3.01 -1.50
CA THR A 200 -15.60 -4.13 -0.99
C THR A 200 -16.26 -5.47 -1.29
N ILE A 201 -17.58 -5.56 -1.04
CA ILE A 201 -18.36 -6.79 -1.30
C ILE A 201 -18.38 -7.08 -2.79
N SER A 202 -18.72 -6.08 -3.62
CA SER A 202 -18.77 -6.23 -5.08
C SER A 202 -17.42 -6.66 -5.67
N ALA A 203 -16.33 -6.03 -5.24
CA ALA A 203 -15.00 -6.39 -5.71
C ALA A 203 -14.62 -7.83 -5.30
N GLY A 204 -14.94 -8.23 -4.08
CA GLY A 204 -14.74 -9.60 -3.60
C GLY A 204 -15.57 -10.62 -4.38
N SER A 205 -16.84 -10.31 -4.66
CA SER A 205 -17.73 -11.18 -5.44
C SER A 205 -17.25 -11.32 -6.89
N VAL A 206 -16.86 -10.23 -7.54
CA VAL A 206 -16.31 -10.26 -8.90
C VAL A 206 -15.02 -11.07 -8.94
N PHE A 207 -14.12 -10.87 -7.97
CA PHE A 207 -12.88 -11.63 -7.88
C PHE A 207 -13.14 -13.14 -7.74
N LEU A 208 -14.04 -13.53 -6.84
CA LEU A 208 -14.44 -14.93 -6.66
C LEU A 208 -15.07 -15.51 -7.94
N ALA A 209 -15.98 -14.77 -8.59
CA ALA A 209 -16.62 -15.21 -9.83
C ALA A 209 -15.60 -15.42 -10.97
N VAL A 210 -14.59 -14.53 -11.07
CA VAL A 210 -13.52 -14.68 -12.06
C VAL A 210 -12.65 -15.90 -11.75
N VAL A 211 -12.26 -16.09 -10.48
CA VAL A 211 -11.48 -17.26 -10.07
C VAL A 211 -12.24 -18.55 -10.34
N MET A 212 -13.53 -18.62 -9.99
CA MET A 212 -14.36 -19.81 -10.22
C MET A 212 -14.58 -20.14 -11.70
N LYS A 213 -14.53 -19.13 -12.60
CA LYS A 213 -14.61 -19.38 -14.05
C LYS A 213 -13.27 -19.82 -14.65
N LEU A 214 -12.16 -19.52 -14.00
CA LEU A 214 -10.82 -19.88 -14.47
C LEU A 214 -10.40 -21.29 -13.99
N VAL A 215 -11.00 -21.80 -12.93
CA VAL A 215 -10.85 -23.17 -12.42
C VAL A 215 -11.87 -24.08 -13.06
#